data_985dbaa555a60c282d09dce61148608a
#
_entry.id   985dbaa555a60c282d09dce61148608a
#
_cell.length_a   1.000
_cell.length_b   1.000
_cell.length_c   1.000
_cell.angle_alpha   90.00
_cell.angle_beta   90.00
_cell.angle_gamma   90.00
#
_symmetry.space_group_name_H-M   'P 1'
#
loop_
_entity.id
_entity.type
_entity.pdbx_description
1 polymer ?
#
loop_
_entity_poly.entity_id
_entity_poly.type
_entity_poly.pdbx_seq_one_letter_code
_entity_poly.pdbx_strand_id
1 'polypeptide(L)'
;MSFNVTFNNETKTYNKPVSVLDIVGNDKNIICAFVNKRVRELTYLVEKDSEVIPLTCKDRDAKPTYEASLRFLVAMAMHNIRPDLEIRFSYNISRSVFLQILNPQGVTSSIQMVRDLEKEMKRIVAEDYPLVRNIVNKEEAKKIFEQDGYEDKVKILEYRPEKTAHIYTCNGYRNYMYNRMVPSTGYITRWKVIYYHPGIIIQYPRPEVGGEIPPFEDAPTFGRTLKSAHQWAMSTGCDTIYGINKRIEQDGPIDFITLCEHRHNRQLCDLGQMIEDDKENIRLICIAGPSSSGKTTFANRLRIELLSRGLNPIRISMDDYYLQRDQAPKDEDGNPDLEDVHALDIKLFNENMADLIAGEPVDLPKFDFKLGCRVPGRRLQIPTDQPIIIEGIHALNEMMTSSIPSHQKFKIFIAPQAQVNIDDHNPLSLTDLRLLRRIIRDYRTRNASAETTMSMWASVRKGEFKSIYDTQEGANYVYNSFSSFELCAMKKYAMPLLQEIDNESPYFPVAERLIRMLKFFDDMPDEWVPCNSIIREFIGGSCYED
;
A
#
# COMPACT_ATOMS: atom_id res chain seq x y z
N MET A 1 12.66 -19.62 -37.35
CA MET A 1 11.46 -20.46 -37.14
C MET A 1 10.27 -19.53 -37.17
N SER A 2 9.18 -19.93 -37.84
CA SER A 2 7.93 -19.17 -37.79
C SER A 2 7.21 -19.41 -36.45
N PHE A 3 6.50 -18.42 -35.95
CA PHE A 3 5.69 -18.49 -34.77
C PHE A 3 4.37 -17.73 -34.97
N ASN A 4 3.37 -18.09 -34.19
CA ASN A 4 2.04 -17.54 -34.26
C ASN A 4 1.77 -16.55 -33.13
N VAL A 5 1.17 -15.41 -33.48
CA VAL A 5 0.73 -14.44 -32.47
C VAL A 5 -0.77 -14.23 -32.61
N THR A 6 -1.49 -14.45 -31.50
CA THR A 6 -2.92 -14.20 -31.40
C THR A 6 -3.18 -12.85 -30.74
N PHE A 7 -3.90 -11.98 -31.44
CA PHE A 7 -4.32 -10.66 -30.96
C PHE A 7 -5.75 -10.40 -31.42
N ASN A 8 -6.65 -9.98 -30.52
CA ASN A 8 -8.08 -9.74 -30.79
C ASN A 8 -8.77 -10.92 -31.51
N ASN A 9 -8.50 -12.17 -31.11
CA ASN A 9 -8.99 -13.42 -31.70
C ASN A 9 -8.52 -13.70 -33.14
N GLU A 10 -7.59 -12.90 -33.67
CA GLU A 10 -6.93 -13.15 -34.96
C GLU A 10 -5.52 -13.69 -34.73
N THR A 11 -5.15 -14.74 -35.46
CA THR A 11 -3.80 -15.32 -35.39
C THR A 11 -3.02 -14.97 -36.64
N LYS A 12 -1.84 -14.36 -36.48
CA LYS A 12 -0.90 -14.04 -37.56
C LYS A 12 0.41 -14.79 -37.37
N THR A 13 0.98 -15.29 -38.48
CA THR A 13 2.28 -15.97 -38.48
C THR A 13 3.40 -15.00 -38.82
N TYR A 14 4.45 -15.00 -37.98
CA TYR A 14 5.64 -14.17 -38.17
C TYR A 14 6.88 -15.05 -38.38
N ASN A 15 7.80 -14.60 -39.21
CA ASN A 15 9.07 -15.27 -39.50
C ASN A 15 10.28 -14.60 -38.82
N LYS A 16 10.05 -13.45 -38.17
CA LYS A 16 11.06 -12.64 -37.43
C LYS A 16 10.44 -12.10 -36.13
N PRO A 17 11.26 -11.83 -35.10
CA PRO A 17 10.78 -11.14 -33.93
C PRO A 17 9.96 -9.89 -34.29
N VAL A 18 8.83 -9.71 -33.61
CA VAL A 18 7.91 -8.57 -33.83
C VAL A 18 7.65 -7.88 -32.52
N SER A 19 7.66 -6.55 -32.48
CA SER A 19 7.36 -5.81 -31.26
C SER A 19 5.87 -5.91 -30.91
N VAL A 20 5.55 -5.87 -29.62
CA VAL A 20 4.15 -5.77 -29.18
C VAL A 20 3.50 -4.53 -29.80
N LEU A 21 4.23 -3.42 -29.91
CA LEU A 21 3.77 -2.18 -30.57
C LEU A 21 3.31 -2.42 -32.02
N ASP A 22 4.08 -3.16 -32.78
CA ASP A 22 3.71 -3.49 -34.16
C ASP A 22 2.48 -4.41 -34.24
N ILE A 23 2.23 -5.21 -33.21
CA ILE A 23 1.06 -6.09 -33.12
C ILE A 23 -0.19 -5.29 -32.77
N VAL A 24 -0.13 -4.45 -31.71
CA VAL A 24 -1.31 -3.71 -31.18
C VAL A 24 -1.58 -2.40 -31.92
N GLY A 25 -0.62 -1.90 -32.69
CA GLY A 25 -0.69 -0.61 -33.39
C GLY A 25 -0.35 0.59 -32.50
N ASN A 26 -0.35 1.78 -33.11
CA ASN A 26 0.05 3.02 -32.45
C ASN A 26 -1.12 3.71 -31.73
N ASP A 27 -1.87 2.96 -30.93
CA ASP A 27 -2.92 3.52 -30.06
C ASP A 27 -2.31 4.00 -28.74
N LYS A 28 -2.28 5.30 -28.52
CA LYS A 28 -1.73 5.94 -27.30
C LYS A 28 -2.51 5.60 -26.02
N ASN A 29 -3.68 4.98 -26.12
CA ASN A 29 -4.42 4.48 -24.95
C ASN A 29 -3.88 3.13 -24.43
N ILE A 30 -3.18 2.37 -25.27
CA ILE A 30 -2.58 1.10 -24.90
C ILE A 30 -1.25 1.38 -24.19
N ILE A 31 -1.15 1.07 -22.91
CA ILE A 31 -0.01 1.41 -22.05
C ILE A 31 1.04 0.31 -22.03
N CYS A 32 0.60 -0.95 -22.02
CA CYS A 32 1.41 -2.16 -22.03
C CYS A 32 0.51 -3.32 -22.51
N ALA A 33 1.02 -4.54 -22.53
CA ALA A 33 0.21 -5.70 -22.88
C ALA A 33 0.59 -6.92 -22.03
N PHE A 34 -0.36 -7.84 -21.84
CA PHE A 34 0.00 -9.21 -21.52
C PHE A 34 0.55 -9.90 -22.75
N VAL A 35 1.67 -10.58 -22.60
CA VAL A 35 2.21 -11.55 -23.56
C VAL A 35 2.34 -12.86 -22.80
N ASN A 36 1.52 -13.85 -23.15
CA ASN A 36 1.41 -15.10 -22.42
C ASN A 36 1.27 -14.88 -20.89
N LYS A 37 0.23 -14.15 -20.49
CA LYS A 37 -0.09 -13.79 -19.11
C LYS A 37 0.97 -12.95 -18.35
N ARG A 38 2.01 -12.46 -19.02
CA ARG A 38 3.04 -11.60 -18.41
C ARG A 38 2.95 -10.18 -18.93
N VAL A 39 2.90 -9.20 -18.06
CA VAL A 39 2.95 -7.78 -18.44
C VAL A 39 4.26 -7.47 -19.15
N ARG A 40 4.19 -6.91 -20.36
CA ARG A 40 5.33 -6.51 -21.17
C ARG A 40 5.16 -5.07 -21.66
N GLU A 41 6.31 -4.40 -21.85
CA GLU A 41 6.36 -3.12 -22.55
C GLU A 41 5.94 -3.29 -24.00
N LEU A 42 5.41 -2.25 -24.61
CA LEU A 42 5.07 -2.31 -26.04
C LEU A 42 6.29 -2.50 -26.94
N THR A 43 7.48 -2.15 -26.45
CA THR A 43 8.77 -2.38 -27.15
C THR A 43 9.30 -3.82 -27.03
N TYR A 44 8.62 -4.67 -26.25
CA TYR A 44 9.04 -6.08 -26.08
C TYR A 44 8.92 -6.84 -27.40
N LEU A 45 9.96 -7.62 -27.75
CA LEU A 45 9.98 -8.47 -28.94
C LEU A 45 9.39 -9.84 -28.63
N VAL A 46 8.35 -10.21 -29.38
CA VAL A 46 7.74 -11.53 -29.37
C VAL A 46 8.50 -12.40 -30.37
N GLU A 47 8.96 -13.58 -29.92
CA GLU A 47 9.82 -14.49 -30.69
C GLU A 47 9.30 -15.92 -30.74
N LYS A 48 8.16 -16.19 -30.11
CA LYS A 48 7.52 -17.50 -30.00
C LYS A 48 6.01 -17.37 -30.01
N ASP A 49 5.32 -18.49 -30.16
CA ASP A 49 3.87 -18.54 -30.07
C ASP A 49 3.37 -17.81 -28.83
N SER A 50 2.50 -16.85 -29.06
CA SER A 50 2.08 -15.93 -28.00
C SER A 50 0.67 -15.41 -28.21
N GLU A 51 -0.03 -15.22 -27.10
CA GLU A 51 -1.24 -14.42 -27.00
C GLU A 51 -0.89 -13.03 -26.49
N VAL A 52 -1.41 -12.00 -27.15
CA VAL A 52 -1.18 -10.59 -26.79
C VAL A 52 -2.52 -9.95 -26.44
N ILE A 53 -2.64 -9.43 -25.20
CA ILE A 53 -3.82 -8.73 -24.70
C ILE A 53 -3.41 -7.31 -24.33
N PRO A 54 -3.95 -6.26 -24.99
CA PRO A 54 -3.60 -4.88 -24.73
C PRO A 54 -4.16 -4.42 -23.38
N LEU A 55 -3.43 -3.58 -22.67
CA LEU A 55 -3.80 -3.02 -21.38
C LEU A 55 -3.80 -1.49 -21.45
N THR A 56 -4.85 -0.90 -20.90
CA THR A 56 -5.10 0.55 -20.86
C THR A 56 -5.07 1.07 -19.42
N CYS A 57 -5.26 2.38 -19.23
CA CYS A 57 -5.38 2.95 -17.87
C CYS A 57 -6.60 2.43 -17.08
N LYS A 58 -7.53 1.71 -17.71
CA LYS A 58 -8.65 1.04 -17.03
C LYS A 58 -8.20 -0.26 -16.36
N ASP A 59 -7.10 -0.82 -16.82
CA ASP A 59 -6.59 -2.10 -16.37
C ASP A 59 -5.62 -1.92 -15.19
N ARG A 60 -5.84 -2.71 -14.13
CA ARG A 60 -5.03 -2.64 -12.91
C ARG A 60 -3.54 -2.89 -13.18
N ASP A 61 -3.24 -3.81 -14.09
CA ASP A 61 -1.87 -4.23 -14.39
C ASP A 61 -1.10 -3.22 -15.24
N ALA A 62 -1.80 -2.28 -15.91
CA ALA A 62 -1.17 -1.16 -16.61
C ALA A 62 -0.77 0.00 -15.69
N LYS A 63 -1.41 0.14 -14.52
CA LYS A 63 -1.16 1.23 -13.58
C LYS A 63 0.32 1.41 -13.23
N PRO A 64 1.08 0.35 -12.83
CA PRO A 64 2.50 0.51 -12.49
C PRO A 64 3.35 1.03 -13.64
N THR A 65 3.01 0.66 -14.87
CA THR A 65 3.70 1.12 -16.10
C THR A 65 3.42 2.60 -16.35
N TYR A 66 2.17 3.02 -16.28
CA TYR A 66 1.80 4.42 -16.46
C TYR A 66 2.40 5.33 -15.38
N GLU A 67 2.30 4.90 -14.12
CA GLU A 67 2.83 5.63 -12.96
C GLU A 67 4.35 5.79 -13.03
N ALA A 68 5.09 4.75 -13.41
CA ALA A 68 6.54 4.83 -13.59
C ALA A 68 6.92 5.79 -14.72
N SER A 69 6.21 5.71 -15.85
CA SER A 69 6.44 6.60 -17.00
C SER A 69 6.16 8.06 -16.66
N LEU A 70 5.10 8.33 -15.90
CA LEU A 70 4.78 9.68 -15.44
C LEU A 70 5.83 10.21 -14.46
N ARG A 71 6.31 9.39 -13.51
CA ARG A 71 7.39 9.80 -12.59
C ARG A 71 8.68 10.10 -13.35
N PHE A 72 9.01 9.31 -14.38
CA PHE A 72 10.15 9.59 -15.25
C PHE A 72 9.98 10.94 -15.97
N LEU A 73 8.80 11.20 -16.53
CA LEU A 73 8.47 12.47 -17.19
C LEU A 73 8.62 13.66 -16.24
N VAL A 74 8.08 13.53 -15.02
CA VAL A 74 8.17 14.58 -13.99
C VAL A 74 9.63 14.81 -13.57
N ALA A 75 10.40 13.73 -13.37
CA ALA A 75 11.82 13.83 -13.01
C ALA A 75 12.64 14.50 -14.12
N MET A 76 12.42 14.11 -15.37
CA MET A 76 13.05 14.75 -16.54
C MET A 76 12.67 16.24 -16.66
N ALA A 77 11.40 16.58 -16.51
CA ALA A 77 10.92 17.95 -16.57
C ALA A 77 11.49 18.81 -15.43
N MET A 78 11.54 18.29 -14.19
CA MET A 78 12.19 18.98 -13.06
C MET A 78 13.68 19.19 -13.31
N HIS A 79 14.39 18.17 -13.82
CA HIS A 79 15.80 18.29 -14.17
C HIS A 79 16.04 19.40 -15.22
N ASN A 80 15.15 19.53 -16.20
CA ASN A 80 15.27 20.55 -17.24
C ASN A 80 15.05 21.99 -16.72
N ILE A 81 14.08 22.18 -15.82
CA ILE A 81 13.74 23.53 -15.31
C ILE A 81 14.52 23.93 -14.05
N ARG A 82 14.92 22.96 -13.24
CA ARG A 82 15.62 23.14 -11.97
C ARG A 82 16.66 22.04 -11.72
N PRO A 83 17.75 22.03 -12.51
CA PRO A 83 18.82 21.01 -12.36
C PRO A 83 19.57 21.11 -11.02
N ASP A 84 19.36 22.20 -10.27
CA ASP A 84 19.90 22.44 -8.95
C ASP A 84 19.11 21.76 -7.82
N LEU A 85 17.94 21.18 -8.11
CA LEU A 85 17.07 20.54 -7.12
C LEU A 85 17.03 19.02 -7.30
N GLU A 86 17.26 18.34 -6.20
CA GLU A 86 16.96 16.92 -6.07
C GLU A 86 15.49 16.73 -5.66
N ILE A 87 14.85 15.72 -6.22
CA ILE A 87 13.45 15.42 -5.97
C ILE A 87 13.27 13.98 -5.53
N ARG A 88 12.25 13.74 -4.70
CA ARG A 88 11.86 12.40 -4.29
C ARG A 88 10.35 12.22 -4.46
N PHE A 89 9.96 11.11 -5.08
CA PHE A 89 8.58 10.65 -5.00
C PHE A 89 8.40 9.88 -3.70
N SER A 90 7.50 10.34 -2.85
CA SER A 90 7.29 9.77 -1.53
C SER A 90 5.87 9.21 -1.36
N TYR A 91 5.21 9.51 -0.27
CA TYR A 91 3.91 8.94 0.07
C TYR A 91 2.76 9.40 -0.85
N ASN A 92 1.64 8.69 -0.75
CA ASN A 92 0.43 8.96 -1.52
C ASN A 92 -0.60 9.72 -0.68
N ILE A 93 -1.11 10.83 -1.21
CA ILE A 93 -2.26 11.57 -0.66
C ILE A 93 -3.35 11.56 -1.73
N SER A 94 -4.59 11.23 -1.38
CA SER A 94 -5.72 11.28 -2.33
C SER A 94 -5.46 10.52 -3.62
N ARG A 95 -4.92 9.28 -3.53
CA ARG A 95 -4.63 8.43 -4.70
C ARG A 95 -3.64 9.05 -5.70
N SER A 96 -2.78 9.92 -5.21
CA SER A 96 -1.73 10.62 -5.98
C SER A 96 -0.34 10.25 -5.49
N VAL A 97 0.69 10.84 -6.07
CA VAL A 97 2.07 10.77 -5.57
C VAL A 97 2.50 12.16 -5.11
N PHE A 98 3.08 12.25 -3.92
CA PHE A 98 3.69 13.47 -3.42
C PHE A 98 5.13 13.58 -3.89
N LEU A 99 5.43 14.64 -4.63
CA LEU A 99 6.76 15.03 -5.05
C LEU A 99 7.37 15.95 -4.00
N GLN A 100 8.40 15.46 -3.34
CA GLN A 100 9.17 16.20 -2.36
C GLN A 100 10.39 16.84 -3.02
N ILE A 101 10.73 18.05 -2.60
CA ILE A 101 11.99 18.71 -2.96
C ILE A 101 13.01 18.41 -1.86
N LEU A 102 14.10 17.76 -2.21
CA LEU A 102 15.21 17.45 -1.32
C LEU A 102 16.27 18.54 -1.51
N ASN A 103 16.46 19.39 -0.52
CA ASN A 103 17.58 20.33 -0.55
C ASN A 103 17.90 20.86 0.84
N PRO A 104 19.20 21.10 1.14
CA PRO A 104 19.65 21.64 2.43
C PRO A 104 19.29 23.13 2.61
N GLN A 105 18.87 23.83 1.56
CA GLN A 105 18.65 25.28 1.54
C GLN A 105 17.20 25.66 1.87
N GLY A 106 16.31 24.66 2.11
CA GLY A 106 14.91 24.93 2.49
C GLY A 106 14.04 25.46 1.36
N VAL A 107 14.40 25.24 0.10
CA VAL A 107 13.54 25.56 -1.06
C VAL A 107 12.28 24.72 -1.00
N THR A 108 11.13 25.35 -1.14
CA THR A 108 9.82 24.69 -1.18
C THR A 108 9.15 24.94 -2.53
N SER A 109 8.11 24.17 -2.80
CA SER A 109 7.31 24.38 -4.01
C SER A 109 6.68 25.77 -4.05
N SER A 110 6.47 26.30 -5.25
CA SER A 110 5.72 27.51 -5.52
C SER A 110 4.71 27.29 -6.64
N ILE A 111 3.70 28.14 -6.73
CA ILE A 111 2.72 28.09 -7.83
C ILE A 111 3.42 28.26 -9.18
N GLN A 112 4.47 29.11 -9.24
CA GLN A 112 5.23 29.29 -10.47
C GLN A 112 5.98 28.02 -10.85
N MET A 113 6.64 27.34 -9.91
CA MET A 113 7.31 26.05 -10.15
C MET A 113 6.33 25.01 -10.69
N VAL A 114 5.11 24.93 -10.16
CA VAL A 114 4.07 24.02 -10.66
C VAL A 114 3.69 24.33 -12.10
N ARG A 115 3.53 25.61 -12.44
CA ARG A 115 3.22 26.06 -13.81
C ARG A 115 4.36 25.75 -14.79
N ASP A 116 5.59 25.99 -14.37
CA ASP A 116 6.78 25.72 -15.20
C ASP A 116 6.96 24.21 -15.43
N LEU A 117 6.77 23.42 -14.38
CA LEU A 117 6.78 21.94 -14.46
C LEU A 117 5.72 21.44 -15.44
N GLU A 118 4.48 21.88 -15.30
CA GLU A 118 3.38 21.45 -16.17
C GLU A 118 3.62 21.88 -17.64
N LYS A 119 4.15 23.06 -17.86
CA LYS A 119 4.51 23.55 -19.19
C LYS A 119 5.60 22.68 -19.82
N GLU A 120 6.65 22.35 -19.07
CA GLU A 120 7.75 21.52 -19.58
C GLU A 120 7.30 20.09 -19.82
N MET A 121 6.49 19.50 -18.94
CA MET A 121 5.90 18.17 -19.17
C MET A 121 5.09 18.13 -20.46
N LYS A 122 4.23 19.15 -20.72
CA LYS A 122 3.45 19.24 -21.97
C LYS A 122 4.36 19.35 -23.19
N ARG A 123 5.46 20.11 -23.09
CA ARG A 123 6.45 20.22 -24.18
C ARG A 123 7.09 18.87 -24.49
N ILE A 124 7.60 18.15 -23.46
CA ILE A 124 8.24 16.85 -23.64
C ILE A 124 7.26 15.82 -24.26
N VAL A 125 6.01 15.83 -23.83
CA VAL A 125 4.97 14.93 -24.37
C VAL A 125 4.65 15.24 -25.83
N ALA A 126 4.58 16.53 -26.19
CA ALA A 126 4.31 16.95 -27.58
C ALA A 126 5.43 16.56 -28.56
N GLU A 127 6.68 16.52 -28.09
CA GLU A 127 7.82 16.05 -28.88
C GLU A 127 7.87 14.52 -29.06
N ASP A 128 7.11 13.78 -28.28
CA ASP A 128 6.99 12.31 -28.37
C ASP A 128 8.34 11.55 -28.40
N TYR A 129 9.26 11.93 -27.51
CA TYR A 129 10.59 11.31 -27.44
C TYR A 129 10.52 9.82 -27.07
N PRO A 130 11.30 8.95 -27.73
CA PRO A 130 11.36 7.53 -27.39
C PRO A 130 11.97 7.31 -26.00
N LEU A 131 11.40 6.34 -25.26
CA LEU A 131 11.91 5.85 -23.99
C LEU A 131 12.65 4.53 -24.22
N VAL A 132 13.97 4.63 -24.32
CA VAL A 132 14.82 3.49 -24.68
C VAL A 132 15.34 2.79 -23.43
N ARG A 133 15.02 1.50 -23.29
CA ARG A 133 15.49 0.66 -22.20
C ARG A 133 16.81 0.00 -22.55
N ASN A 134 17.87 0.35 -21.83
CA ASN A 134 19.19 -0.23 -21.97
C ASN A 134 19.48 -1.18 -20.80
N ILE A 135 20.02 -2.36 -21.07
CA ILE A 135 20.43 -3.32 -20.05
C ILE A 135 21.96 -3.27 -19.99
N VAL A 136 22.48 -2.94 -18.82
CA VAL A 136 23.92 -2.79 -18.55
C VAL A 136 24.32 -3.63 -17.35
N ASN A 137 25.62 -3.96 -17.21
CA ASN A 137 26.11 -4.60 -15.98
C ASN A 137 26.16 -3.61 -14.80
N LYS A 138 26.29 -4.12 -13.56
CA LYS A 138 26.30 -3.29 -12.36
C LYS A 138 27.39 -2.21 -12.35
N GLU A 139 28.59 -2.53 -12.83
CA GLU A 139 29.72 -1.60 -12.86
C GLU A 139 29.48 -0.45 -13.83
N GLU A 140 28.91 -0.75 -14.98
CA GLU A 140 28.50 0.27 -15.96
C GLU A 140 27.34 1.12 -15.43
N ALA A 141 26.34 0.49 -14.79
CA ALA A 141 25.24 1.21 -14.16
C ALA A 141 25.75 2.18 -13.07
N LYS A 142 26.69 1.73 -12.24
CA LYS A 142 27.32 2.55 -11.22
C LYS A 142 27.98 3.78 -11.81
N LYS A 143 28.82 3.61 -12.84
CA LYS A 143 29.46 4.74 -13.53
C LYS A 143 28.48 5.73 -14.11
N ILE A 144 27.39 5.24 -14.71
CA ILE A 144 26.33 6.10 -15.27
C ILE A 144 25.65 6.90 -14.15
N PHE A 145 25.30 6.26 -13.04
CA PHE A 145 24.64 6.95 -11.93
C PHE A 145 25.56 7.94 -11.22
N GLU A 146 26.85 7.63 -11.08
CA GLU A 146 27.86 8.56 -10.57
C GLU A 146 28.02 9.79 -11.47
N GLN A 147 28.04 9.59 -12.79
CA GLN A 147 28.11 10.69 -13.77
C GLN A 147 26.88 11.60 -13.74
N ASP A 148 25.70 11.02 -13.51
CA ASP A 148 24.42 11.72 -13.49
C ASP A 148 24.05 12.26 -12.09
N GLY A 149 24.89 12.04 -11.06
CA GLY A 149 24.70 12.53 -9.70
C GLY A 149 23.67 11.76 -8.86
N TYR A 150 23.31 10.53 -9.24
CA TYR A 150 22.33 9.70 -8.53
C TYR A 150 22.98 8.83 -7.45
N GLU A 151 23.36 9.41 -6.33
CA GLU A 151 23.95 8.67 -5.19
C GLU A 151 23.03 7.59 -4.63
N ASP A 152 21.73 7.85 -4.56
CA ASP A 152 20.69 6.94 -4.11
C ASP A 152 20.69 5.64 -4.93
N LYS A 153 20.83 5.77 -6.25
CA LYS A 153 20.85 4.64 -7.18
C LYS A 153 22.18 3.86 -7.12
N VAL A 154 23.29 4.55 -6.87
CA VAL A 154 24.58 3.90 -6.61
C VAL A 154 24.48 3.04 -5.35
N LYS A 155 23.90 3.58 -4.28
CA LYS A 155 23.71 2.88 -2.99
C LYS A 155 22.87 1.62 -3.13
N ILE A 156 21.73 1.68 -3.82
CA ILE A 156 20.84 0.51 -3.94
C ILE A 156 21.41 -0.60 -4.83
N LEU A 157 22.38 -0.31 -5.71
CA LEU A 157 23.09 -1.34 -6.49
C LEU A 157 23.81 -2.37 -5.60
N GLU A 158 24.22 -2.01 -4.38
CA GLU A 158 24.86 -2.94 -3.44
C GLU A 158 23.93 -4.12 -3.13
N TYR A 159 22.65 -3.85 -2.93
CA TYR A 159 21.62 -4.85 -2.56
C TYR A 159 20.85 -5.42 -3.76
N ARG A 160 21.17 -4.98 -4.98
CA ARG A 160 20.54 -5.54 -6.17
C ARG A 160 21.03 -6.97 -6.42
N PRO A 161 20.11 -7.98 -6.45
CA PRO A 161 20.51 -9.37 -6.61
C PRO A 161 20.95 -9.72 -8.04
N GLU A 162 20.43 -9.02 -9.05
CA GLU A 162 20.76 -9.27 -10.45
C GLU A 162 22.12 -8.65 -10.82
N LYS A 163 22.87 -9.33 -11.71
CA LYS A 163 24.15 -8.85 -12.23
C LYS A 163 24.02 -7.66 -13.19
N THR A 164 22.80 -7.38 -13.64
CA THR A 164 22.51 -6.32 -14.59
C THR A 164 21.49 -5.33 -14.01
N ALA A 165 21.51 -4.11 -14.51
CA ALA A 165 20.50 -3.11 -14.28
C ALA A 165 19.94 -2.60 -15.62
N HIS A 166 18.70 -2.14 -15.62
CA HIS A 166 18.17 -1.45 -16.78
C HIS A 166 18.09 0.05 -16.51
N ILE A 167 18.46 0.83 -17.52
CA ILE A 167 18.44 2.29 -17.48
C ILE A 167 17.61 2.77 -18.66
N TYR A 168 16.65 3.65 -18.41
CA TYR A 168 15.89 4.30 -19.46
C TYR A 168 16.58 5.58 -19.87
N THR A 169 16.66 5.79 -21.19
CA THR A 169 17.22 7.00 -21.80
C THR A 169 16.13 7.69 -22.63
N CYS A 170 16.01 9.00 -22.49
CA CYS A 170 15.07 9.84 -23.21
C CYS A 170 15.71 11.18 -23.51
N ASN A 171 15.98 11.48 -24.78
CA ASN A 171 16.58 12.75 -25.22
C ASN A 171 17.77 13.21 -24.35
N GLY A 172 18.71 12.31 -24.06
CA GLY A 172 19.89 12.57 -23.25
C GLY A 172 19.70 12.43 -21.72
N TYR A 173 18.47 12.51 -21.22
CA TYR A 173 18.17 12.24 -19.81
C TYR A 173 18.16 10.74 -19.54
N ARG A 174 18.84 10.31 -18.47
CA ARG A 174 18.94 8.90 -18.06
C ARG A 174 18.38 8.71 -16.67
N ASN A 175 17.64 7.61 -16.43
CA ASN A 175 17.13 7.28 -15.12
C ASN A 175 16.84 5.79 -14.96
N TYR A 176 16.85 5.30 -13.73
CA TYR A 176 16.36 3.98 -13.37
C TYR A 176 14.91 4.07 -12.93
N MET A 177 14.04 3.24 -13.53
CA MET A 177 12.66 3.07 -13.07
C MET A 177 12.42 1.59 -12.76
N TYR A 178 11.94 1.31 -11.56
CA TYR A 178 11.73 -0.07 -11.10
C TYR A 178 10.70 -0.84 -11.93
N ASN A 179 9.63 -0.16 -12.35
CA ASN A 179 8.59 -0.73 -13.19
C ASN A 179 8.88 -0.50 -14.69
N ARG A 180 8.13 -1.21 -15.52
CA ARG A 180 8.12 -1.05 -16.98
C ARG A 180 7.62 0.33 -17.36
N MET A 181 7.94 0.78 -18.58
CA MET A 181 7.53 2.08 -19.08
C MET A 181 6.85 1.99 -20.45
N VAL A 182 6.15 3.05 -20.83
CA VAL A 182 5.58 3.25 -22.16
C VAL A 182 6.69 3.47 -23.20
N PRO A 183 6.43 3.27 -24.53
CA PRO A 183 7.47 3.34 -25.54
C PRO A 183 7.99 4.75 -25.83
N SER A 184 7.18 5.79 -25.58
CA SER A 184 7.56 7.19 -25.79
C SER A 184 6.79 8.13 -24.87
N THR A 185 7.26 9.35 -24.74
CA THR A 185 6.63 10.36 -23.87
C THR A 185 5.22 10.74 -24.31
N GLY A 186 4.88 10.61 -25.59
CA GLY A 186 3.56 10.90 -26.14
C GLY A 186 2.45 9.94 -25.69
N TYR A 187 2.77 8.84 -25.00
CA TYR A 187 1.78 7.95 -24.36
C TYR A 187 1.31 8.47 -23.01
N ILE A 188 2.03 9.42 -22.41
CA ILE A 188 1.70 10.00 -21.09
C ILE A 188 0.79 11.21 -21.35
N THR A 189 -0.50 10.97 -21.58
CA THR A 189 -1.44 11.99 -22.05
C THR A 189 -2.26 12.65 -20.95
N ARG A 190 -2.34 12.04 -19.75
CA ARG A 190 -3.26 12.48 -18.71
C ARG A 190 -2.59 12.53 -17.33
N TRP A 191 -2.55 13.72 -16.75
CA TRP A 191 -2.09 13.98 -15.38
C TRP A 191 -2.70 15.27 -14.85
N LYS A 192 -2.57 15.50 -13.54
CA LYS A 192 -2.76 16.81 -12.91
C LYS A 192 -1.58 17.08 -11.99
N VAL A 193 -1.08 18.31 -12.01
CA VAL A 193 -0.06 18.80 -11.09
C VAL A 193 -0.71 19.83 -10.16
N ILE A 194 -0.63 19.61 -8.86
CA ILE A 194 -1.30 20.43 -7.85
C ILE A 194 -0.26 20.98 -6.87
N TYR A 195 -0.29 22.28 -6.65
CA TYR A 195 0.50 22.92 -5.60
C TYR A 195 0.07 22.38 -4.22
N TYR A 196 1.00 21.81 -3.47
CA TYR A 196 0.74 21.24 -2.15
C TYR A 196 1.98 21.42 -1.26
N HIS A 197 2.02 22.51 -0.49
CA HIS A 197 3.18 22.87 0.32
C HIS A 197 3.56 21.77 1.33
N PRO A 198 4.87 21.38 1.48
CA PRO A 198 6.08 22.00 0.88
C PRO A 198 6.47 21.41 -0.49
N GLY A 199 5.73 20.48 -1.04
CA GLY A 199 6.00 19.79 -2.30
C GLY A 199 4.91 20.00 -3.35
N ILE A 200 4.72 18.98 -4.19
CA ILE A 200 3.77 19.00 -5.32
C ILE A 200 3.02 17.67 -5.35
N ILE A 201 1.73 17.69 -5.62
CA ILE A 201 0.92 16.49 -5.85
C ILE A 201 0.86 16.19 -7.35
N ILE A 202 1.11 14.93 -7.70
CA ILE A 202 0.98 14.43 -9.07
C ILE A 202 -0.15 13.40 -9.10
N GLN A 203 -1.26 13.73 -9.76
CA GLN A 203 -2.39 12.82 -9.99
C GLN A 203 -2.32 12.20 -11.40
N TYR A 204 -2.85 11.00 -11.53
CA TYR A 204 -2.85 10.23 -12.76
C TYR A 204 -4.08 9.30 -12.83
N PRO A 205 -4.39 8.75 -14.03
CA PRO A 205 -5.51 7.84 -14.23
C PRO A 205 -5.50 6.64 -13.29
N ARG A 206 -6.67 6.28 -12.76
CA ARG A 206 -6.83 5.21 -11.78
C ARG A 206 -7.83 4.17 -12.26
N PRO A 207 -7.47 2.86 -12.29
CA PRO A 207 -8.37 1.80 -12.75
C PRO A 207 -9.63 1.68 -11.90
N GLU A 208 -9.57 1.96 -10.61
CA GLU A 208 -10.71 1.93 -9.69
C GLU A 208 -11.79 2.99 -9.96
N VAL A 209 -11.52 3.97 -10.82
CA VAL A 209 -12.49 4.95 -11.32
C VAL A 209 -12.55 4.92 -12.86
N GLY A 210 -12.46 3.73 -13.46
CA GLY A 210 -12.60 3.54 -14.89
C GLY A 210 -11.48 4.15 -15.75
N GLY A 211 -10.29 4.37 -15.18
CA GLY A 211 -9.15 4.96 -15.86
C GLY A 211 -9.20 6.49 -15.95
N GLU A 212 -10.06 7.14 -15.17
CA GLU A 212 -10.08 8.59 -15.02
C GLU A 212 -9.18 9.07 -13.88
N ILE A 213 -8.88 10.37 -13.82
CA ILE A 213 -8.19 10.98 -12.69
C ILE A 213 -9.24 11.33 -11.63
N PRO A 214 -9.16 10.74 -10.43
CA PRO A 214 -10.11 11.03 -9.36
C PRO A 214 -10.01 12.51 -8.92
N PRO A 215 -11.07 13.08 -8.33
CA PRO A 215 -10.96 14.38 -7.67
C PRO A 215 -9.90 14.34 -6.57
N PHE A 216 -9.24 15.48 -6.34
CA PHE A 216 -8.32 15.61 -5.22
C PHE A 216 -9.12 15.89 -3.96
N GLU A 217 -8.96 15.04 -2.97
CA GLU A 217 -9.55 15.15 -1.64
C GLU A 217 -8.41 15.34 -0.65
N ASP A 218 -8.33 16.51 -0.04
CA ASP A 218 -7.30 16.78 0.96
C ASP A 218 -7.56 15.94 2.21
N ALA A 219 -6.49 15.44 2.80
CA ALA A 219 -6.51 14.58 3.97
C ALA A 219 -5.53 15.11 5.03
N PRO A 220 -5.83 16.26 5.66
CA PRO A 220 -4.88 16.94 6.54
C PRO A 220 -4.54 16.13 7.80
N THR A 221 -5.47 15.39 8.39
CA THR A 221 -5.22 14.53 9.55
C THR A 221 -4.29 13.38 9.19
N PHE A 222 -4.61 12.71 8.12
CA PHE A 222 -3.80 11.63 7.59
C PHE A 222 -2.44 12.14 7.09
N GLY A 223 -2.41 13.28 6.41
CA GLY A 223 -1.20 13.95 5.93
C GLY A 223 -0.22 14.31 7.05
N ARG A 224 -0.69 14.74 8.23
CA ARG A 224 0.19 14.97 9.41
C ARG A 224 0.89 13.70 9.85
N THR A 225 0.17 12.58 9.89
CA THR A 225 0.75 11.27 10.25
C THR A 225 1.79 10.81 9.22
N LEU A 226 1.50 10.99 7.92
CA LEU A 226 2.45 10.68 6.85
C LEU A 226 3.72 11.52 6.96
N LYS A 227 3.58 12.84 7.20
CA LYS A 227 4.72 13.75 7.39
C LYS A 227 5.58 13.35 8.59
N SER A 228 4.96 13.06 9.74
CA SER A 228 5.67 12.58 10.93
C SER A 228 6.37 11.24 10.69
N ALA A 229 5.71 10.32 10.01
CA ALA A 229 6.30 9.04 9.63
C ALA A 229 7.52 9.20 8.71
N HIS A 230 7.40 10.10 7.73
CA HIS A 230 8.49 10.41 6.81
C HIS A 230 9.68 11.07 7.52
N GLN A 231 9.41 12.06 8.37
CA GLN A 231 10.47 12.71 9.17
C GLN A 231 11.22 11.71 10.05
N TRP A 232 10.51 10.80 10.69
CA TRP A 232 11.13 9.73 11.47
C TRP A 232 11.98 8.81 10.60
N ALA A 233 11.47 8.35 9.46
CA ALA A 233 12.20 7.48 8.55
C ALA A 233 13.50 8.14 8.06
N MET A 234 13.44 9.44 7.68
CA MET A 234 14.62 10.23 7.28
C MET A 234 15.64 10.36 8.42
N SER A 235 15.17 10.74 9.62
CA SER A 235 16.07 10.97 10.78
C SER A 235 16.75 9.70 11.28
N THR A 236 16.16 8.53 11.02
CA THR A 236 16.71 7.22 11.39
C THR A 236 17.41 6.52 10.23
N GLY A 237 17.40 7.09 9.02
CA GLY A 237 17.94 6.46 7.81
C GLY A 237 17.13 5.25 7.32
N CYS A 238 15.87 5.13 7.74
CA CYS A 238 14.98 4.01 7.37
C CYS A 238 14.01 4.38 6.22
N ASP A 239 14.29 5.43 5.48
CA ASP A 239 13.49 5.96 4.38
C ASP A 239 13.77 5.27 3.03
N THR A 240 14.82 4.47 2.96
CA THR A 240 15.21 3.68 1.78
C THR A 240 15.53 2.24 2.16
N ILE A 241 15.43 1.32 1.18
CA ILE A 241 15.84 -0.08 1.38
C ILE A 241 17.32 -0.15 1.75
N TYR A 242 18.16 0.66 1.09
CA TYR A 242 19.58 0.76 1.43
C TYR A 242 19.78 1.10 2.91
N GLY A 243 19.09 2.12 3.41
CA GLY A 243 19.22 2.53 4.81
C GLY A 243 18.74 1.46 5.80
N ILE A 244 17.64 0.76 5.48
CA ILE A 244 17.12 -0.36 6.29
C ILE A 244 18.18 -1.48 6.39
N ASN A 245 18.73 -1.92 5.26
CA ASN A 245 19.73 -2.98 5.24
C ASN A 245 21.00 -2.56 6.00
N LYS A 246 21.45 -1.30 5.81
CA LYS A 246 22.60 -0.77 6.56
C LYS A 246 22.38 -0.73 8.07
N ARG A 247 21.15 -0.45 8.54
CA ARG A 247 20.82 -0.55 9.96
C ARG A 247 20.96 -1.97 10.49
N ILE A 248 20.49 -2.97 9.75
CA ILE A 248 20.66 -4.39 10.13
C ILE A 248 22.14 -4.77 10.20
N GLU A 249 22.95 -4.33 9.22
CA GLU A 249 24.39 -4.62 9.18
C GLU A 249 25.17 -3.92 10.31
N GLN A 250 24.86 -2.66 10.60
CA GLN A 250 25.65 -1.81 11.51
C GLN A 250 25.21 -1.92 12.97
N ASP A 251 23.89 -1.85 13.22
CA ASP A 251 23.33 -1.82 14.57
C ASP A 251 22.94 -3.24 15.04
N GLY A 252 22.78 -4.16 14.11
CA GLY A 252 22.26 -5.50 14.35
C GLY A 252 20.73 -5.54 14.44
N PRO A 253 20.14 -6.76 14.31
CA PRO A 253 18.69 -6.92 14.26
C PRO A 253 17.98 -6.53 15.56
N ILE A 254 18.60 -6.75 16.72
CA ILE A 254 18.00 -6.48 18.03
C ILE A 254 17.75 -4.98 18.22
N ASP A 255 18.79 -4.15 18.00
CA ASP A 255 18.69 -2.71 18.18
C ASP A 255 17.75 -2.10 17.16
N PHE A 256 17.78 -2.60 15.93
CA PHE A 256 16.87 -2.12 14.89
C PHE A 256 15.39 -2.45 15.16
N ILE A 257 15.08 -3.69 15.59
CA ILE A 257 13.73 -4.07 16.02
C ILE A 257 13.30 -3.18 17.19
N THR A 258 14.16 -3.02 18.19
CA THR A 258 13.89 -2.21 19.39
C THR A 258 13.59 -0.75 19.03
N LEU A 259 14.36 -0.15 18.13
CA LEU A 259 14.12 1.21 17.61
C LEU A 259 12.72 1.35 17.00
N CYS A 260 12.31 0.40 16.16
CA CYS A 260 10.99 0.42 15.53
C CYS A 260 9.86 0.20 16.54
N GLU A 261 10.03 -0.72 17.49
CA GLU A 261 9.02 -0.96 18.55
C GLU A 261 8.90 0.23 19.50
N HIS A 262 9.98 0.95 19.80
CA HIS A 262 9.92 2.19 20.58
C HIS A 262 9.08 3.26 19.89
N ARG A 263 9.13 3.36 18.56
CA ARG A 263 8.25 4.26 17.82
C ARG A 263 6.78 3.89 18.00
N HIS A 264 6.45 2.59 17.90
CA HIS A 264 5.09 2.10 18.12
C HIS A 264 4.62 2.37 19.55
N ASN A 265 5.46 2.11 20.55
CA ASN A 265 5.16 2.38 21.96
C ASN A 265 4.93 3.87 22.21
N ARG A 266 5.73 4.75 21.58
CA ARG A 266 5.52 6.20 21.69
C ARG A 266 4.16 6.63 21.16
N GLN A 267 3.77 6.16 19.97
CA GLN A 267 2.43 6.43 19.43
C GLN A 267 1.31 5.92 20.36
N LEU A 268 1.48 4.75 20.98
CA LEU A 268 0.51 4.22 21.95
C LEU A 268 0.44 5.09 23.21
N CYS A 269 1.58 5.53 23.72
CA CYS A 269 1.64 6.40 24.90
C CYS A 269 0.95 7.75 24.63
N ASP A 270 1.24 8.38 23.48
CA ASP A 270 0.59 9.65 23.08
C ASP A 270 -0.94 9.46 22.98
N LEU A 271 -1.36 8.37 22.37
CA LEU A 271 -2.78 8.02 22.21
C LEU A 271 -3.46 7.72 23.57
N GLY A 272 -2.78 6.96 24.44
CA GLY A 272 -3.26 6.67 25.79
C GLY A 272 -3.47 7.94 26.59
N GLN A 273 -2.56 8.92 26.48
CA GLN A 273 -2.70 10.21 27.12
C GLN A 273 -3.92 11.00 26.63
N MET A 274 -4.14 11.04 25.31
CA MET A 274 -5.32 11.72 24.75
C MET A 274 -6.64 11.12 25.24
N ILE A 275 -6.70 9.79 25.41
CA ILE A 275 -7.89 9.11 25.92
C ILE A 275 -8.06 9.37 27.42
N GLU A 276 -6.97 9.34 28.19
CA GLU A 276 -7.00 9.62 29.63
C GLU A 276 -7.44 11.05 29.94
N ASP A 277 -7.00 12.02 29.15
CA ASP A 277 -7.35 13.44 29.30
C ASP A 277 -8.86 13.69 29.15
N ASP A 278 -9.60 12.81 28.44
CA ASP A 278 -11.05 12.92 28.21
C ASP A 278 -11.84 11.69 28.73
N LYS A 279 -11.28 10.98 29.69
CA LYS A 279 -11.86 9.72 30.23
C LYS A 279 -13.27 9.87 30.78
N GLU A 280 -13.63 11.05 31.31
CA GLU A 280 -14.96 11.31 31.84
C GLU A 280 -16.06 11.28 30.76
N ASN A 281 -15.70 11.56 29.50
CA ASN A 281 -16.64 11.56 28.40
C ASN A 281 -16.56 10.27 27.56
N ILE A 282 -15.35 9.78 27.27
CA ILE A 282 -15.15 8.65 26.35
C ILE A 282 -15.74 7.36 26.95
N ARG A 283 -16.67 6.74 26.21
CA ARG A 283 -17.27 5.44 26.51
C ARG A 283 -16.98 4.41 25.42
N LEU A 284 -16.77 4.87 24.16
CA LEU A 284 -16.54 4.00 23.01
C LEU A 284 -15.26 4.42 22.27
N ILE A 285 -14.30 3.51 22.17
CA ILE A 285 -13.06 3.68 21.40
C ILE A 285 -13.19 2.85 20.12
N CYS A 286 -13.28 3.52 18.98
CA CYS A 286 -13.55 2.91 17.69
C CYS A 286 -12.24 2.75 16.90
N ILE A 287 -11.85 1.52 16.55
CA ILE A 287 -10.62 1.23 15.80
C ILE A 287 -10.99 0.68 14.43
N ALA A 288 -10.81 1.49 13.38
CA ALA A 288 -10.96 1.03 12.00
C ALA A 288 -9.65 1.10 11.22
N GLY A 289 -9.60 0.35 10.16
CA GLY A 289 -8.49 0.34 9.22
C GLY A 289 -8.64 -0.77 8.20
N PRO A 290 -7.92 -0.68 7.09
CA PRO A 290 -8.04 -1.63 6.01
C PRO A 290 -7.56 -3.03 6.42
N SER A 291 -7.90 -4.03 5.60
CA SER A 291 -7.45 -5.41 5.84
C SER A 291 -5.93 -5.50 5.99
N SER A 292 -5.48 -6.33 6.93
CA SER A 292 -4.05 -6.53 7.27
C SER A 292 -3.34 -5.26 7.76
N SER A 293 -4.06 -4.36 8.42
CA SER A 293 -3.48 -3.20 9.09
C SER A 293 -2.94 -3.49 10.50
N GLY A 294 -3.29 -4.63 11.10
CA GLY A 294 -2.89 -4.99 12.47
C GLY A 294 -3.86 -4.51 13.55
N LYS A 295 -5.16 -4.37 13.21
CA LYS A 295 -6.20 -3.87 14.14
C LYS A 295 -6.29 -4.66 15.43
N THR A 296 -6.34 -5.98 15.34
CA THR A 296 -6.56 -6.87 16.49
C THR A 296 -5.41 -6.79 17.50
N THR A 297 -4.17 -6.89 17.03
CA THR A 297 -2.98 -6.72 17.87
C THR A 297 -2.90 -5.32 18.46
N PHE A 298 -3.18 -4.29 17.65
CA PHE A 298 -3.20 -2.90 18.11
C PHE A 298 -4.26 -2.67 19.21
N ALA A 299 -5.48 -3.19 19.05
CA ALA A 299 -6.54 -3.06 20.04
C ALA A 299 -6.13 -3.69 21.39
N ASN A 300 -5.43 -4.83 21.38
CA ASN A 300 -4.89 -5.45 22.57
C ASN A 300 -3.77 -4.60 23.20
N ARG A 301 -2.85 -4.06 22.39
CA ARG A 301 -1.79 -3.16 22.89
C ARG A 301 -2.37 -1.90 23.51
N LEU A 302 -3.37 -1.27 22.85
CA LEU A 302 -4.05 -0.11 23.39
C LEU A 302 -4.77 -0.44 24.71
N ARG A 303 -5.43 -1.60 24.79
CA ARG A 303 -6.05 -2.05 26.04
C ARG A 303 -5.03 -2.11 27.18
N ILE A 304 -3.84 -2.67 26.93
CA ILE A 304 -2.78 -2.75 27.96
C ILE A 304 -2.26 -1.34 28.33
N GLU A 305 -2.08 -0.46 27.34
CA GLU A 305 -1.68 0.93 27.58
C GLU A 305 -2.70 1.65 28.50
N LEU A 306 -3.99 1.50 28.22
CA LEU A 306 -5.06 2.11 29.02
C LEU A 306 -5.17 1.48 30.43
N LEU A 307 -4.96 0.16 30.55
CA LEU A 307 -4.86 -0.50 31.86
C LEU A 307 -3.72 0.08 32.69
N SER A 308 -2.58 0.36 32.11
CA SER A 308 -1.43 0.96 32.82
C SER A 308 -1.72 2.36 33.35
N ARG A 309 -2.76 3.02 32.84
CA ARG A 309 -3.27 4.34 33.26
C ARG A 309 -4.47 4.26 34.19
N GLY A 310 -4.81 3.06 34.65
CA GLY A 310 -5.96 2.83 35.53
C GLY A 310 -7.31 2.81 34.83
N LEU A 311 -7.35 2.86 33.50
CA LEU A 311 -8.56 2.63 32.72
C LEU A 311 -8.69 1.13 32.43
N ASN A 312 -9.90 0.57 32.55
CA ASN A 312 -10.12 -0.86 32.36
C ASN A 312 -11.03 -1.15 31.15
N PRO A 313 -10.58 -0.91 29.90
CA PRO A 313 -11.43 -1.12 28.74
C PRO A 313 -11.64 -2.60 28.45
N ILE A 314 -12.83 -2.93 27.93
CA ILE A 314 -13.12 -4.23 27.32
C ILE A 314 -12.98 -4.14 25.80
N ARG A 315 -12.68 -5.27 25.16
CA ARG A 315 -12.61 -5.37 23.70
C ARG A 315 -13.80 -6.18 23.17
N ILE A 316 -14.42 -5.65 22.11
CA ILE A 316 -15.49 -6.32 21.33
C ILE A 316 -15.10 -6.25 19.85
N SER A 317 -15.06 -7.41 19.17
CA SER A 317 -14.85 -7.47 17.73
C SER A 317 -16.17 -7.23 16.99
N MET A 318 -16.14 -6.35 16.00
CA MET A 318 -17.30 -6.16 15.12
C MET A 318 -17.51 -7.35 14.19
N ASP A 319 -16.46 -8.13 13.92
CA ASP A 319 -16.55 -9.33 13.10
C ASP A 319 -17.47 -10.39 13.68
N ASP A 320 -17.73 -10.36 15.01
CA ASP A 320 -18.71 -11.23 15.66
C ASP A 320 -20.16 -10.91 15.27
N TYR A 321 -20.43 -9.76 14.66
CA TYR A 321 -21.76 -9.31 14.25
C TYR A 321 -22.06 -9.54 12.76
N TYR A 322 -21.22 -10.25 12.00
CA TYR A 322 -21.56 -10.61 10.63
C TYR A 322 -22.89 -11.38 10.58
N LEU A 323 -23.70 -11.06 9.55
CA LEU A 323 -24.87 -11.83 9.17
C LEU A 323 -24.43 -13.18 8.59
N GLN A 324 -25.35 -14.14 8.53
CA GLN A 324 -25.08 -15.40 7.82
C GLN A 324 -24.78 -15.10 6.35
N ARG A 325 -23.96 -15.93 5.71
CA ARG A 325 -23.50 -15.68 4.34
C ARG A 325 -24.59 -15.53 3.30
N ASP A 326 -25.72 -16.23 3.49
CA ASP A 326 -26.91 -16.14 2.63
C ASP A 326 -27.72 -14.84 2.83
N GLN A 327 -27.53 -14.17 3.95
CA GLN A 327 -28.17 -12.88 4.30
C GLN A 327 -27.29 -11.67 3.97
N ALA A 328 -26.00 -11.88 3.69
CA ALA A 328 -25.09 -10.81 3.31
C ALA A 328 -25.49 -10.17 1.98
N PRO A 329 -25.27 -8.85 1.81
CA PRO A 329 -25.43 -8.19 0.51
C PRO A 329 -24.63 -8.92 -0.58
N LYS A 330 -25.09 -8.84 -1.82
CA LYS A 330 -24.38 -9.41 -2.96
C LYS A 330 -23.67 -8.33 -3.75
N ASP A 331 -22.47 -8.66 -4.23
CA ASP A 331 -21.73 -7.83 -5.17
C ASP A 331 -22.34 -7.87 -6.58
N GLU A 332 -21.73 -7.16 -7.54
CA GLU A 332 -22.16 -7.10 -8.93
C GLU A 332 -22.11 -8.46 -9.64
N ASP A 333 -21.29 -9.39 -9.13
CA ASP A 333 -21.12 -10.74 -9.65
C ASP A 333 -22.02 -11.76 -8.94
N GLY A 334 -22.85 -11.31 -7.97
CA GLY A 334 -23.78 -12.13 -7.20
C GLY A 334 -23.15 -12.88 -6.02
N ASN A 335 -21.89 -12.62 -5.68
CA ASN A 335 -21.21 -13.19 -4.51
C ASN A 335 -21.51 -12.39 -3.25
N PRO A 336 -21.45 -12.99 -2.04
CA PRO A 336 -21.59 -12.24 -0.78
C PRO A 336 -20.52 -11.13 -0.66
N ASP A 337 -20.96 -9.87 -0.50
CA ASP A 337 -20.09 -8.71 -0.27
C ASP A 337 -19.89 -8.52 1.24
N LEU A 338 -18.88 -9.17 1.80
CA LEU A 338 -18.53 -9.06 3.22
C LEU A 338 -17.80 -7.74 3.57
N GLU A 339 -17.46 -6.94 2.58
CA GLU A 339 -16.85 -5.61 2.78
C GLU A 339 -17.91 -4.50 2.86
N ASP A 340 -19.20 -4.80 2.59
CA ASP A 340 -20.30 -3.87 2.78
C ASP A 340 -20.71 -3.80 4.27
N VAL A 341 -21.02 -2.61 4.77
CA VAL A 341 -21.43 -2.41 6.17
C VAL A 341 -22.72 -3.18 6.50
N HIS A 342 -23.62 -3.37 5.52
CA HIS A 342 -24.87 -4.12 5.70
C HIS A 342 -24.65 -5.65 5.76
N ALA A 343 -23.41 -6.14 5.63
CA ALA A 343 -23.06 -7.50 5.98
C ALA A 343 -23.02 -7.72 7.51
N LEU A 344 -23.04 -6.64 8.29
CA LEU A 344 -23.11 -6.64 9.75
C LEU A 344 -24.55 -6.40 10.23
N ASP A 345 -24.90 -6.98 11.38
CA ASP A 345 -26.15 -6.70 12.07
C ASP A 345 -26.06 -5.36 12.81
N ILE A 346 -26.25 -4.29 12.07
CA ILE A 346 -26.13 -2.91 12.56
C ILE A 346 -27.08 -2.65 13.73
N LYS A 347 -28.30 -3.21 13.68
CA LYS A 347 -29.31 -3.01 14.72
C LYS A 347 -28.86 -3.65 16.03
N LEU A 348 -28.53 -4.95 16.00
CA LEU A 348 -28.08 -5.69 17.19
C LEU A 348 -26.82 -5.07 17.77
N PHE A 349 -25.89 -4.60 16.91
CA PHE A 349 -24.67 -3.96 17.38
C PHE A 349 -24.95 -2.67 18.15
N ASN A 350 -25.81 -1.78 17.61
CA ASN A 350 -26.18 -0.53 18.27
C ASN A 350 -26.94 -0.77 19.58
N GLU A 351 -27.86 -1.74 19.63
CA GLU A 351 -28.59 -2.13 20.85
C GLU A 351 -27.60 -2.62 21.92
N ASN A 352 -26.73 -3.56 21.57
CA ASN A 352 -25.76 -4.12 22.50
C ASN A 352 -24.79 -3.06 23.05
N MET A 353 -24.31 -2.12 22.22
CA MET A 353 -23.41 -1.07 22.68
C MET A 353 -24.12 -0.08 23.62
N ALA A 354 -25.36 0.31 23.29
CA ALA A 354 -26.15 1.20 24.14
C ALA A 354 -26.43 0.57 25.50
N ASP A 355 -26.85 -0.70 25.52
CA ASP A 355 -27.17 -1.43 26.75
C ASP A 355 -25.92 -1.62 27.64
N LEU A 356 -24.78 -2.00 27.06
CA LEU A 356 -23.52 -2.11 27.78
C LEU A 356 -23.09 -0.79 28.40
N ILE A 357 -23.19 0.33 27.68
CA ILE A 357 -22.85 1.67 28.22
C ILE A 357 -23.82 2.08 29.33
N ALA A 358 -25.08 1.64 29.24
CA ALA A 358 -26.07 1.84 30.31
C ALA A 358 -25.84 0.92 31.52
N GLY A 359 -24.91 -0.04 31.47
CA GLY A 359 -24.64 -0.99 32.53
C GLY A 359 -25.56 -2.21 32.53
N GLU A 360 -26.33 -2.42 31.47
CA GLU A 360 -27.24 -3.55 31.34
C GLU A 360 -26.52 -4.81 30.84
N PRO A 361 -26.96 -6.01 31.21
CA PRO A 361 -26.38 -7.27 30.78
C PRO A 361 -26.78 -7.58 29.33
N VAL A 362 -25.78 -7.93 28.52
CA VAL A 362 -25.94 -8.22 27.06
C VAL A 362 -25.40 -9.60 26.71
N ASP A 363 -26.11 -10.34 25.87
CA ASP A 363 -25.65 -11.58 25.27
C ASP A 363 -24.97 -11.25 23.92
N LEU A 364 -23.63 -11.23 23.93
CA LEU A 364 -22.83 -10.93 22.74
C LEU A 364 -22.84 -12.12 21.77
N PRO A 365 -22.98 -11.92 20.46
CA PRO A 365 -22.79 -12.98 19.48
C PRO A 365 -21.32 -13.34 19.33
N LYS A 366 -21.05 -14.49 18.68
CA LYS A 366 -19.74 -14.84 18.13
C LYS A 366 -19.93 -15.35 16.72
N PHE A 367 -19.09 -14.91 15.79
CA PHE A 367 -19.12 -15.40 14.41
C PHE A 367 -18.08 -16.51 14.19
N ASP A 368 -18.53 -17.67 13.73
CA ASP A 368 -17.64 -18.76 13.34
C ASP A 368 -17.38 -18.69 11.83
N PHE A 369 -16.18 -18.25 11.45
CA PHE A 369 -15.79 -18.10 10.05
C PHE A 369 -15.71 -19.45 9.29
N LYS A 370 -15.50 -20.56 9.98
CA LYS A 370 -15.48 -21.91 9.36
C LYS A 370 -16.88 -22.36 9.02
N LEU A 371 -17.82 -22.15 9.95
CA LEU A 371 -19.24 -22.47 9.76
C LEU A 371 -19.96 -21.42 8.92
N GLY A 372 -19.47 -20.18 8.88
CA GLY A 372 -20.07 -19.06 8.18
C GLY A 372 -21.38 -18.56 8.81
N CYS A 373 -21.53 -18.74 10.11
CA CYS A 373 -22.72 -18.33 10.86
C CYS A 373 -22.38 -17.85 12.28
N ARG A 374 -23.34 -17.14 12.89
CA ARG A 374 -23.25 -16.77 14.30
C ARG A 374 -23.55 -17.95 15.23
N VAL A 375 -22.77 -18.03 16.29
CA VAL A 375 -22.95 -18.98 17.38
C VAL A 375 -23.14 -18.19 18.69
N PRO A 376 -23.70 -18.77 19.76
CA PRO A 376 -23.77 -18.13 21.06
C PRO A 376 -22.39 -17.70 21.55
N GLY A 377 -22.24 -16.44 21.91
CA GLY A 377 -21.02 -15.89 22.47
C GLY A 377 -21.07 -15.85 24.00
N ARG A 378 -20.64 -14.74 24.57
CA ARG A 378 -20.58 -14.56 26.04
C ARG A 378 -21.62 -13.56 26.53
N ARG A 379 -22.17 -13.80 27.74
CA ARG A 379 -22.91 -12.79 28.45
C ARG A 379 -21.97 -11.83 29.17
N LEU A 380 -22.21 -10.54 29.01
CA LEU A 380 -21.35 -9.49 29.55
C LEU A 380 -22.20 -8.38 30.17
N GLN A 381 -21.73 -7.87 31.29
CA GLN A 381 -22.22 -6.66 31.94
C GLN A 381 -21.02 -5.86 32.43
N ILE A 382 -21.01 -4.56 32.24
CA ILE A 382 -19.90 -3.68 32.62
C ILE A 382 -20.38 -2.48 33.42
N PRO A 383 -19.53 -1.88 34.28
CA PRO A 383 -19.80 -0.58 34.89
C PRO A 383 -20.02 0.52 33.84
N THR A 384 -20.85 1.50 34.11
CA THR A 384 -21.23 2.58 33.18
C THR A 384 -20.07 3.52 32.83
N ASP A 385 -19.00 3.53 33.61
CA ASP A 385 -17.76 4.29 33.40
C ASP A 385 -16.69 3.49 32.67
N GLN A 386 -16.90 2.19 32.45
CA GLN A 386 -15.93 1.32 31.77
C GLN A 386 -15.98 1.55 30.27
N PRO A 387 -14.87 1.96 29.61
CA PRO A 387 -14.86 2.17 28.17
C PRO A 387 -14.85 0.84 27.40
N ILE A 388 -15.43 0.86 26.18
CA ILE A 388 -15.48 -0.25 25.25
C ILE A 388 -14.55 0.05 24.07
N ILE A 389 -13.65 -0.86 23.75
CA ILE A 389 -12.87 -0.84 22.51
C ILE A 389 -13.58 -1.70 21.48
N ILE A 390 -14.05 -1.11 20.40
CA ILE A 390 -14.56 -1.84 19.23
C ILE A 390 -13.52 -1.81 18.09
N GLU A 391 -13.36 -2.93 17.41
CA GLU A 391 -12.47 -2.99 16.25
C GLU A 391 -13.14 -3.72 15.09
N GLY A 392 -12.92 -3.19 13.89
CA GLY A 392 -13.44 -3.74 12.63
C GLY A 392 -13.23 -2.76 11.47
N ILE A 393 -13.47 -3.23 10.27
CA ILE A 393 -13.31 -2.37 9.08
C ILE A 393 -14.29 -1.20 9.06
N HIS A 394 -15.46 -1.35 9.69
CA HIS A 394 -16.54 -0.37 9.76
C HIS A 394 -16.64 0.37 11.11
N ALA A 395 -15.66 0.25 12.00
CA ALA A 395 -15.75 0.85 13.34
C ALA A 395 -15.86 2.39 13.35
N LEU A 396 -15.46 3.06 12.27
CA LEU A 396 -15.62 4.52 12.12
C LEU A 396 -16.89 4.90 11.34
N ASN A 397 -17.64 3.95 10.81
CA ASN A 397 -18.91 4.23 10.13
C ASN A 397 -19.97 4.63 11.17
N GLU A 398 -20.57 5.82 10.99
CA GLU A 398 -21.58 6.36 11.91
C GLU A 398 -22.84 5.48 12.05
N MET A 399 -23.19 4.69 11.03
CA MET A 399 -24.32 3.75 11.10
C MET A 399 -24.11 2.70 12.20
N MET A 400 -22.86 2.26 12.42
CA MET A 400 -22.52 1.26 13.42
C MET A 400 -22.57 1.79 14.85
N THR A 401 -22.47 3.09 15.04
CA THR A 401 -22.41 3.71 16.37
C THR A 401 -23.41 4.85 16.53
N SER A 402 -24.51 4.80 15.79
CA SER A 402 -25.53 5.86 15.74
C SER A 402 -26.25 6.05 17.10
N SER A 403 -26.33 5.00 17.92
CA SER A 403 -26.92 5.05 19.26
C SER A 403 -26.03 5.79 20.29
N ILE A 404 -24.77 6.05 19.97
CA ILE A 404 -23.81 6.65 20.92
C ILE A 404 -23.52 8.11 20.51
N PRO A 405 -23.61 9.08 21.43
CA PRO A 405 -23.29 10.47 21.18
C PRO A 405 -21.82 10.68 20.72
N SER A 406 -21.60 11.62 19.83
CA SER A 406 -20.25 11.86 19.25
C SER A 406 -19.18 12.20 20.30
N HIS A 407 -19.54 12.93 21.35
CA HIS A 407 -18.60 13.28 22.44
C HIS A 407 -18.19 12.10 23.31
N GLN A 408 -18.90 10.96 23.23
CA GLN A 408 -18.55 9.72 23.94
C GLN A 408 -17.70 8.78 23.09
N LYS A 409 -17.39 9.16 21.84
CA LYS A 409 -16.62 8.35 20.89
C LYS A 409 -15.21 8.89 20.71
N PHE A 410 -14.23 8.01 20.74
CA PHE A 410 -12.86 8.31 20.32
C PHE A 410 -12.50 7.43 19.12
N LYS A 411 -12.24 8.04 17.98
CA LYS A 411 -12.07 7.37 16.68
C LYS A 411 -10.60 7.25 16.31
N ILE A 412 -10.15 6.04 16.02
CA ILE A 412 -8.77 5.73 15.64
C ILE A 412 -8.77 5.04 14.27
N PHE A 413 -8.03 5.61 13.33
CA PHE A 413 -7.75 4.95 12.06
C PHE A 413 -6.36 4.34 12.08
N ILE A 414 -6.23 3.02 11.80
CA ILE A 414 -4.94 2.32 11.78
C ILE A 414 -4.62 1.81 10.37
N ALA A 415 -3.44 2.17 9.87
CA ALA A 415 -2.95 1.65 8.59
C ALA A 415 -1.42 1.60 8.56
N PRO A 416 -0.81 0.62 7.86
CA PRO A 416 0.62 0.65 7.64
C PRO A 416 0.96 1.71 6.60
N GLN A 417 1.72 2.71 7.01
CA GLN A 417 2.15 3.82 6.16
C GLN A 417 3.68 3.77 6.01
N ALA A 418 4.12 2.86 5.13
CA ALA A 418 5.54 2.76 4.80
C ALA A 418 6.03 4.04 4.12
N GLN A 419 7.12 4.57 4.63
CA GLN A 419 7.83 5.71 4.05
C GLN A 419 9.20 5.22 3.55
N VAL A 420 9.16 4.17 2.72
CA VAL A 420 10.36 3.49 2.22
C VAL A 420 10.37 3.54 0.70
N ASN A 421 11.50 3.93 0.17
CA ASN A 421 11.76 3.95 -1.26
C ASN A 421 12.83 2.91 -1.63
N ILE A 422 12.78 2.42 -2.86
CA ILE A 422 13.90 1.69 -3.48
C ILE A 422 15.04 2.69 -3.72
N ASP A 423 14.72 3.79 -4.38
CA ASP A 423 15.53 4.99 -4.60
C ASP A 423 14.59 6.22 -4.67
N ASP A 424 15.12 7.43 -4.83
CA ASP A 424 14.33 8.66 -4.76
C ASP A 424 13.19 8.73 -5.79
N HIS A 425 13.30 7.99 -6.89
CA HIS A 425 12.26 7.99 -7.92
C HIS A 425 11.34 6.77 -7.89
N ASN A 426 11.60 5.79 -7.00
CA ASN A 426 10.87 4.53 -6.93
C ASN A 426 10.35 4.24 -5.51
N PRO A 427 9.20 4.81 -5.12
CA PRO A 427 8.57 4.51 -3.83
C PRO A 427 8.05 3.08 -3.78
N LEU A 428 8.03 2.50 -2.56
CA LEU A 428 7.48 1.19 -2.30
C LEU A 428 5.94 1.22 -2.35
N SER A 429 5.35 0.16 -2.88
CA SER A 429 3.89 0.05 -2.95
C SER A 429 3.30 -0.38 -1.61
N LEU A 430 2.52 0.50 -0.95
CA LEU A 430 1.76 0.18 0.26
C LEU A 430 0.75 -0.96 0.05
N THR A 431 0.19 -1.05 -1.16
CA THR A 431 -0.74 -2.12 -1.53
C THR A 431 -0.04 -3.48 -1.53
N ASP A 432 1.20 -3.53 -2.05
CA ASP A 432 2.00 -4.75 -2.08
C ASP A 432 2.43 -5.18 -0.68
N LEU A 433 2.81 -4.24 0.18
CA LEU A 433 3.11 -4.51 1.59
C LEU A 433 1.93 -5.18 2.31
N ARG A 434 0.73 -4.62 2.18
CA ARG A 434 -0.46 -5.18 2.82
C ARG A 434 -0.88 -6.52 2.23
N LEU A 435 -0.69 -6.70 0.93
CA LEU A 435 -0.91 -8.00 0.29
C LEU A 435 0.03 -9.07 0.85
N LEU A 436 1.31 -8.75 1.06
CA LEU A 436 2.27 -9.66 1.70
C LEU A 436 1.85 -10.05 3.12
N ARG A 437 1.47 -9.05 3.96
CA ARG A 437 0.93 -9.31 5.30
C ARG A 437 -0.26 -10.27 5.24
N ARG A 438 -1.18 -10.04 4.30
CA ARG A 438 -2.39 -10.87 4.13
C ARG A 438 -2.06 -12.29 3.67
N ILE A 439 -1.17 -12.45 2.67
CA ILE A 439 -0.76 -13.77 2.17
C ILE A 439 -0.20 -14.62 3.31
N ILE A 440 0.73 -14.08 4.08
CA ILE A 440 1.37 -14.80 5.19
C ILE A 440 0.35 -15.16 6.26
N ARG A 441 -0.50 -14.21 6.69
CA ARG A 441 -1.55 -14.45 7.70
C ARG A 441 -2.55 -15.50 7.23
N ASP A 442 -3.13 -15.32 6.05
CA ASP A 442 -4.22 -16.18 5.54
C ASP A 442 -3.73 -17.62 5.30
N TYR A 443 -2.48 -17.80 4.88
CA TYR A 443 -1.85 -19.11 4.82
C TYR A 443 -1.79 -19.78 6.21
N ARG A 444 -1.34 -19.04 7.23
CA ARG A 444 -1.14 -19.58 8.58
C ARG A 444 -2.43 -19.82 9.36
N THR A 445 -3.39 -18.89 9.26
CA THR A 445 -4.57 -18.89 10.15
C THR A 445 -5.86 -19.33 9.45
N ARG A 446 -5.92 -19.23 8.11
CA ARG A 446 -7.13 -19.51 7.33
C ARG A 446 -6.97 -20.65 6.32
N ASN A 447 -5.81 -21.29 6.30
CA ASN A 447 -5.46 -22.36 5.35
C ASN A 447 -5.72 -21.96 3.89
N ALA A 448 -5.49 -20.69 3.54
CA ALA A 448 -5.66 -20.14 2.20
C ALA A 448 -4.31 -20.06 1.47
N SER A 449 -4.24 -20.54 0.23
CA SER A 449 -3.04 -20.40 -0.59
C SER A 449 -2.79 -18.94 -0.95
N ALA A 450 -1.57 -18.62 -1.40
CA ALA A 450 -1.24 -17.28 -1.90
C ALA A 450 -2.13 -16.88 -3.08
N GLU A 451 -2.43 -17.81 -4.00
CA GLU A 451 -3.35 -17.59 -5.12
C GLU A 451 -4.78 -17.28 -4.67
N THR A 452 -5.30 -18.05 -3.70
CA THR A 452 -6.62 -17.78 -3.11
C THR A 452 -6.68 -16.39 -2.48
N THR A 453 -5.64 -16.01 -1.76
CA THR A 453 -5.56 -14.66 -1.18
C THR A 453 -5.50 -13.57 -2.24
N MET A 454 -4.72 -13.77 -3.32
CA MET A 454 -4.62 -12.83 -4.44
C MET A 454 -5.93 -12.70 -5.21
N SER A 455 -6.68 -13.79 -5.39
CA SER A 455 -7.98 -13.76 -6.09
C SER A 455 -9.01 -12.88 -5.38
N MET A 456 -9.02 -12.89 -4.05
CA MET A 456 -9.90 -12.06 -3.23
C MET A 456 -9.44 -10.60 -3.13
N TRP A 457 -8.16 -10.30 -3.43
CA TRP A 457 -7.57 -9.00 -3.16
C TRP A 457 -8.23 -7.85 -3.91
N ALA A 458 -8.74 -8.10 -5.11
CA ALA A 458 -9.43 -7.09 -5.91
C ALA A 458 -10.72 -6.63 -5.24
N SER A 459 -11.54 -7.56 -4.74
CA SER A 459 -12.79 -7.26 -4.02
C SER A 459 -12.51 -6.50 -2.72
N VAL A 460 -11.52 -6.95 -1.93
CA VAL A 460 -11.09 -6.24 -0.71
C VAL A 460 -10.72 -4.80 -1.00
N ARG A 461 -9.93 -4.55 -2.05
CA ARG A 461 -9.55 -3.17 -2.43
C ARG A 461 -10.75 -2.33 -2.86
N LYS A 462 -11.74 -2.91 -3.57
CA LYS A 462 -12.97 -2.23 -3.95
C LYS A 462 -13.77 -1.81 -2.72
N GLY A 463 -13.94 -2.72 -1.76
CA GLY A 463 -14.63 -2.45 -0.49
C GLY A 463 -13.95 -1.37 0.36
N GLU A 464 -12.60 -1.36 0.42
CA GLU A 464 -11.84 -0.34 1.13
C GLU A 464 -12.09 1.07 0.57
N PHE A 465 -12.10 1.22 -0.76
CA PHE A 465 -12.40 2.51 -1.40
C PHE A 465 -13.85 2.94 -1.18
N LYS A 466 -14.78 1.99 -1.15
CA LYS A 466 -16.21 2.26 -0.96
C LYS A 466 -16.56 2.67 0.48
N SER A 467 -15.88 2.09 1.48
CA SER A 467 -16.42 2.13 2.85
C SER A 467 -15.42 2.52 3.94
N ILE A 468 -14.11 2.54 3.67
CA ILE A 468 -13.11 2.72 4.72
C ILE A 468 -12.38 4.06 4.59
N TYR A 469 -11.91 4.40 3.40
CA TYR A 469 -11.08 5.60 3.24
C TYR A 469 -11.85 6.91 3.43
N ASP A 470 -13.14 6.94 3.15
CA ASP A 470 -13.98 8.14 3.36
C ASP A 470 -14.14 8.48 4.86
N THR A 471 -13.94 7.49 5.75
CA THR A 471 -14.07 7.70 7.21
C THR A 471 -12.77 8.11 7.89
N GLN A 472 -11.62 8.04 7.21
CA GLN A 472 -10.30 8.24 7.82
C GLN A 472 -10.07 9.66 8.35
N GLU A 473 -10.58 10.69 7.67
CA GLU A 473 -10.42 12.10 8.08
C GLU A 473 -11.27 12.47 9.30
N GLY A 474 -12.33 11.69 9.57
CA GLY A 474 -13.13 11.79 10.79
C GLY A 474 -12.48 11.18 12.04
N ALA A 475 -11.28 10.62 11.93
CA ALA A 475 -10.57 10.02 13.07
C ALA A 475 -9.93 11.09 13.97
N ASN A 476 -10.01 10.90 15.28
CA ASN A 476 -9.30 11.70 16.28
C ASN A 476 -7.78 11.44 16.20
N TYR A 477 -7.40 10.21 15.85
CA TYR A 477 -6.00 9.79 15.76
C TYR A 477 -5.79 8.83 14.57
N VAL A 478 -4.67 9.00 13.86
CA VAL A 478 -4.22 8.06 12.82
C VAL A 478 -2.96 7.37 13.30
N TYR A 479 -3.06 6.06 13.55
CA TYR A 479 -1.95 5.24 14.00
C TYR A 479 -1.24 4.58 12.80
N ASN A 480 0.08 4.78 12.70
CA ASN A 480 0.88 4.09 11.69
C ASN A 480 1.41 2.76 12.23
N SER A 481 0.89 1.66 11.69
CA SER A 481 1.26 0.30 12.08
C SER A 481 2.45 -0.30 11.29
N PHE A 482 3.13 0.50 10.48
CA PHE A 482 4.31 0.05 9.73
C PHE A 482 5.56 0.01 10.61
N SER A 483 6.29 -1.11 10.54
CA SER A 483 7.64 -1.26 11.10
C SER A 483 8.67 -1.37 9.99
N SER A 484 9.75 -0.56 10.04
CA SER A 484 10.74 -0.55 8.97
C SER A 484 11.46 -1.89 8.77
N PHE A 485 11.51 -2.74 9.80
CA PHE A 485 12.11 -4.08 9.71
C PHE A 485 11.17 -5.15 9.12
N GLU A 486 9.87 -4.86 8.97
CA GLU A 486 8.86 -5.91 8.73
C GLU A 486 9.07 -6.70 7.44
N LEU A 487 9.51 -6.04 6.34
CA LEU A 487 9.76 -6.74 5.09
C LEU A 487 10.96 -7.69 5.18
N CYS A 488 11.98 -7.33 5.96
CA CYS A 488 13.11 -8.20 6.25
C CYS A 488 12.67 -9.46 7.04
N ALA A 489 11.84 -9.26 8.07
CA ALA A 489 11.32 -10.37 8.89
C ALA A 489 10.29 -11.23 8.16
N MET A 490 9.43 -10.63 7.33
CA MET A 490 8.41 -11.35 6.56
C MET A 490 8.96 -12.11 5.36
N LYS A 491 10.11 -11.72 4.82
CA LYS A 491 10.67 -12.28 3.58
C LYS A 491 10.74 -13.80 3.61
N LYS A 492 11.25 -14.39 4.69
CA LYS A 492 11.38 -15.86 4.82
C LYS A 492 10.05 -16.61 4.78
N TYR A 493 8.95 -15.95 5.17
CA TYR A 493 7.60 -16.52 5.13
C TYR A 493 6.94 -16.32 3.77
N ALA A 494 7.12 -15.14 3.17
CA ALA A 494 6.47 -14.79 1.91
C ALA A 494 7.11 -15.48 0.70
N MET A 495 8.46 -15.56 0.66
CA MET A 495 9.19 -16.08 -0.51
C MET A 495 8.76 -17.49 -0.93
N PRO A 496 8.67 -18.49 -0.04
CA PRO A 496 8.21 -19.83 -0.42
C PRO A 496 6.81 -19.81 -1.00
N LEU A 497 5.85 -19.11 -0.35
CA LEU A 497 4.45 -19.05 -0.78
C LEU A 497 4.29 -18.40 -2.16
N LEU A 498 5.12 -17.41 -2.47
CA LEU A 498 5.10 -16.74 -3.78
C LEU A 498 5.78 -17.59 -4.87
N GLN A 499 6.78 -18.38 -4.52
CA GLN A 499 7.51 -19.25 -5.45
C GLN A 499 6.73 -20.51 -5.84
N GLU A 500 5.73 -20.91 -5.03
CA GLU A 500 4.81 -22.00 -5.34
C GLU A 500 3.81 -21.64 -6.45
N ILE A 501 3.62 -20.35 -6.76
CA ILE A 501 2.68 -19.92 -7.79
C ILE A 501 3.24 -20.28 -9.17
N ASP A 502 2.48 -21.13 -9.89
CA ASP A 502 2.83 -21.58 -11.22
C ASP A 502 2.92 -20.42 -12.22
N ASN A 503 3.83 -20.54 -13.19
CA ASN A 503 4.05 -19.50 -14.20
C ASN A 503 2.86 -19.33 -15.17
N GLU A 504 1.95 -20.31 -15.24
CA GLU A 504 0.69 -20.25 -16.00
C GLU A 504 -0.45 -19.61 -15.19
N SER A 505 -0.26 -19.40 -13.88
CA SER A 505 -1.25 -18.74 -13.05
C SER A 505 -1.47 -17.27 -13.47
N PRO A 506 -2.73 -16.77 -13.46
CA PRO A 506 -3.01 -15.36 -13.69
C PRO A 506 -2.40 -14.44 -12.61
N TYR A 507 -2.03 -15.00 -11.45
CA TYR A 507 -1.42 -14.27 -10.34
C TYR A 507 0.11 -14.26 -10.37
N PHE A 508 0.73 -15.00 -11.29
CA PHE A 508 2.18 -15.05 -11.44
C PHE A 508 2.83 -13.66 -11.62
N PRO A 509 2.27 -12.71 -12.40
CA PRO A 509 2.84 -11.36 -12.52
C PRO A 509 2.91 -10.61 -11.19
N VAL A 510 1.93 -10.81 -10.31
CA VAL A 510 1.90 -10.22 -8.97
C VAL A 510 2.96 -10.88 -8.10
N ALA A 511 3.04 -12.21 -8.10
CA ALA A 511 4.04 -12.97 -7.37
C ALA A 511 5.47 -12.58 -7.80
N GLU A 512 5.75 -12.53 -9.11
CA GLU A 512 7.04 -12.11 -9.66
C GLU A 512 7.43 -10.70 -9.20
N ARG A 513 6.48 -9.75 -9.15
CA ARG A 513 6.70 -8.39 -8.68
C ARG A 513 7.06 -8.37 -7.19
N LEU A 514 6.32 -9.11 -6.35
CA LEU A 514 6.57 -9.19 -4.91
C LEU A 514 7.91 -9.87 -4.61
N ILE A 515 8.23 -10.97 -5.28
CA ILE A 515 9.52 -11.66 -5.16
C ILE A 515 10.67 -10.71 -5.52
N ARG A 516 10.54 -9.99 -6.63
CA ARG A 516 11.56 -9.04 -7.09
C ARG A 516 11.79 -7.91 -6.07
N MET A 517 10.73 -7.42 -5.43
CA MET A 517 10.82 -6.41 -4.38
C MET A 517 11.52 -6.96 -3.13
N LEU A 518 11.10 -8.14 -2.65
CA LEU A 518 11.65 -8.75 -1.44
C LEU A 518 13.15 -9.10 -1.56
N LYS A 519 13.62 -9.36 -2.77
CA LYS A 519 15.04 -9.66 -3.03
C LYS A 519 15.99 -8.51 -2.70
N PHE A 520 15.53 -7.26 -2.64
CA PHE A 520 16.35 -6.12 -2.25
C PHE A 520 16.56 -6.02 -0.74
N PHE A 521 15.71 -6.65 0.06
CA PHE A 521 15.82 -6.63 1.51
C PHE A 521 16.72 -7.74 2.01
N ASP A 522 17.54 -7.44 3.02
CA ASP A 522 18.29 -8.46 3.73
C ASP A 522 17.37 -9.35 4.57
N ASP A 523 17.79 -10.58 4.80
CA ASP A 523 17.10 -11.48 5.71
C ASP A 523 17.36 -11.06 7.16
N MET A 524 16.33 -11.09 7.97
CA MET A 524 16.44 -10.77 9.39
C MET A 524 15.82 -11.88 10.26
N PRO A 525 16.54 -12.34 11.30
CA PRO A 525 15.97 -13.24 12.29
C PRO A 525 14.75 -12.60 12.98
N ASP A 526 13.70 -13.36 13.18
CA ASP A 526 12.46 -12.86 13.81
C ASP A 526 12.28 -13.32 15.26
N GLU A 527 13.18 -14.13 15.80
CA GLU A 527 13.15 -14.54 17.21
C GLU A 527 13.20 -13.36 18.20
N TRP A 528 13.82 -12.24 17.79
CA TRP A 528 13.91 -11.02 18.58
C TRP A 528 12.69 -10.09 18.45
N VAL A 529 11.77 -10.38 17.55
CA VAL A 529 10.52 -9.61 17.43
C VAL A 529 9.66 -9.90 18.66
N PRO A 530 9.27 -8.89 19.45
CA PRO A 530 8.48 -9.10 20.65
C PRO A 530 7.15 -9.81 20.36
N CYS A 531 6.68 -10.66 21.29
CA CYS A 531 5.43 -11.42 21.10
C CYS A 531 4.19 -10.53 20.99
N ASN A 532 4.24 -9.30 21.50
CA ASN A 532 3.19 -8.30 21.40
C ASN A 532 3.35 -7.34 20.21
N SER A 533 4.35 -7.54 19.34
CA SER A 533 4.53 -6.74 18.13
C SER A 533 3.37 -6.95 17.15
N ILE A 534 2.99 -5.87 16.44
CA ILE A 534 1.95 -5.92 15.39
C ILE A 534 2.32 -6.95 14.31
N ILE A 535 3.61 -7.12 14.02
CA ILE A 535 4.07 -8.04 12.97
C ILE A 535 3.78 -9.50 13.33
N ARG A 536 3.71 -9.83 14.61
CA ARG A 536 3.36 -11.19 15.08
C ARG A 536 1.96 -11.64 14.67
N GLU A 537 1.04 -10.73 14.43
CA GLU A 537 -0.27 -11.06 13.83
C GLU A 537 -0.10 -11.78 12.48
N PHE A 538 0.93 -11.44 11.73
CA PHE A 538 1.19 -12.01 10.40
C PHE A 538 2.16 -13.19 10.45
N ILE A 539 3.35 -13.00 11.05
CA ILE A 539 4.41 -14.03 11.06
C ILE A 539 4.22 -15.09 12.15
N GLY A 540 3.35 -14.86 13.14
CA GLY A 540 3.05 -15.78 14.25
C GLY A 540 3.86 -15.54 15.50
N GLY A 541 3.53 -16.35 16.54
CA GLY A 541 4.11 -16.20 17.86
C GLY A 541 3.59 -14.96 18.61
N SER A 542 2.37 -14.51 18.30
CA SER A 542 1.67 -13.49 19.08
C SER A 542 1.34 -14.01 20.48
N CYS A 543 1.49 -13.16 21.50
CA CYS A 543 1.01 -13.44 22.86
C CYS A 543 -0.48 -13.11 23.05
N TYR A 544 -1.13 -12.56 22.02
CA TYR A 544 -2.56 -12.30 22.02
C TYR A 544 -3.26 -13.46 21.32
N GLU A 545 -4.16 -14.12 22.03
CA GLU A 545 -5.05 -15.12 21.45
C GLU A 545 -6.18 -14.43 20.69
N ASP A 546 -6.54 -14.98 19.51
CA ASP A 546 -7.67 -14.53 18.69
C ASP A 546 -8.99 -15.11 19.21
#